data_d7e8845d070b0eb07eb599c44acd9058
#
_entry.id   d7e8845d070b0eb07eb599c44acd9058
#
_cell.length_a   1.000
_cell.length_b   1.000
_cell.length_c   1.000
_cell.angle_alpha   90.00
_cell.angle_beta   90.00
_cell.angle_gamma   90.00
#
_symmetry.space_group_name_H-M   'P 1'
#
loop_
_entity.id
_entity.type
_entity.pdbx_description
1 polymer ?
#
loop_
_entity_poly.entity_id
_entity_poly.type
_entity_poly.pdbx_seq_one_letter_code
_entity_poly.pdbx_strand_id
1 'polypeptide(L)'
;SGEGEIPTDKMTYRTSPTTGDRVSLLGYGCMRWPLKPSPDGNGEVIDQDAVNGLVDYAIAHGVNYFDTSPAYVQGFSEKATGIALSRHPRDKYFIATKLSNFSPDTWSREASLRMYHKSFTELQVDYIDYMLLHGIGMGGMDALKGRYLDNGMLDFLIKEREAGRIRNLGFSYHGDIEVYDYLLSRHDEIKWDFVQIQLNYVDWKHAKETNTRNTDAEYLYGELAKRGIPSIIMEPLLGGRLSKLNDNLVARLKQRRPE
;
A
#
# COMPACT_ATOMS: atom_id res chain seq x y z
N SER A 1 20.86 15.67 24.42
CA SER A 1 19.57 15.05 24.18
C SER A 1 19.57 14.51 22.76
N GLY A 2 19.94 13.22 22.64
CA GLY A 2 20.06 12.58 21.34
C GLY A 2 18.67 12.37 20.70
N GLU A 3 18.42 13.09 19.63
CA GLU A 3 17.34 12.75 18.72
C GLU A 3 17.69 11.40 18.10
N GLY A 4 16.88 10.38 18.41
CA GLY A 4 17.15 9.01 17.98
C GLY A 4 16.98 8.87 16.46
N GLU A 5 18.05 9.05 15.73
CA GLU A 5 18.15 8.54 14.39
C GLU A 5 18.06 7.02 14.47
N ILE A 6 17.17 6.41 13.64
CA ILE A 6 17.18 4.95 13.52
C ILE A 6 18.42 4.59 12.73
N PRO A 7 19.41 3.94 13.35
CA PRO A 7 20.62 3.55 12.62
C PRO A 7 20.23 2.55 11.52
N THR A 8 20.77 2.70 10.32
CA THR A 8 20.53 1.81 9.17
C THR A 8 20.89 0.36 9.50
N ASP A 9 21.89 0.13 10.34
CA ASP A 9 22.34 -1.18 10.80
C ASP A 9 21.31 -1.89 11.70
N LYS A 10 20.34 -1.16 12.26
CA LYS A 10 19.25 -1.72 13.08
C LYS A 10 17.95 -1.94 12.32
N MET A 11 17.91 -1.60 11.03
CA MET A 11 16.74 -1.90 10.20
C MET A 11 16.61 -3.40 10.01
N THR A 12 15.44 -3.95 10.34
CA THR A 12 15.12 -5.36 10.10
C THR A 12 14.53 -5.55 8.73
N TYR A 13 14.96 -6.61 8.05
CA TYR A 13 14.48 -6.96 6.72
C TYR A 13 13.83 -8.34 6.75
N ARG A 14 12.93 -8.57 5.79
CA ARG A 14 12.36 -9.88 5.49
C ARG A 14 12.70 -10.25 4.05
N THR A 15 12.73 -11.54 3.74
CA THR A 15 12.91 -12.02 2.38
C THR A 15 11.57 -12.45 1.81
N SER A 16 11.20 -11.91 0.65
CA SER A 16 10.01 -12.36 -0.06
C SER A 16 10.21 -13.78 -0.55
N PRO A 17 9.35 -14.76 -0.18
CA PRO A 17 9.52 -16.14 -0.62
C PRO A 17 9.31 -16.34 -2.12
N THR A 18 8.56 -15.47 -2.77
CA THR A 18 8.28 -15.55 -4.21
C THR A 18 9.42 -15.00 -5.05
N THR A 19 9.98 -13.85 -4.68
CA THR A 19 10.99 -13.15 -5.49
C THR A 19 12.40 -13.21 -4.91
N GLY A 20 12.56 -13.57 -3.65
CA GLY A 20 13.83 -13.54 -2.95
C GLY A 20 14.28 -12.13 -2.52
N ASP A 21 13.47 -11.11 -2.76
CA ASP A 21 13.81 -9.73 -2.43
C ASP A 21 13.90 -9.50 -0.91
N ARG A 22 14.88 -8.72 -0.51
CA ARG A 22 15.09 -8.32 0.87
C ARG A 22 14.38 -7.00 1.15
N VAL A 23 13.22 -7.08 1.79
CA VAL A 23 12.31 -5.96 2.03
C VAL A 23 12.37 -5.52 3.49
N SER A 24 12.46 -4.21 3.74
CA SER A 24 12.43 -3.68 5.11
C SER A 24 11.11 -4.02 5.80
N LEU A 25 11.15 -4.42 7.07
CA LEU A 25 9.95 -4.68 7.85
C LEU A 25 9.13 -3.41 8.08
N LEU A 26 9.80 -2.26 8.16
CA LEU A 26 9.17 -0.96 8.16
C LEU A 26 8.99 -0.50 6.73
N GLY A 27 7.73 -0.37 6.31
CA GLY A 27 7.38 0.27 5.05
C GLY A 27 6.99 1.72 5.27
N TYR A 28 7.18 2.55 4.26
CA TYR A 28 6.70 3.92 4.27
C TYR A 28 5.29 3.96 3.68
N GLY A 29 4.29 4.25 4.51
CA GLY A 29 2.91 4.44 4.07
C GLY A 29 2.70 5.86 3.52
N CYS A 30 2.37 5.96 2.25
CA CYS A 30 2.20 7.24 1.54
C CYS A 30 0.76 7.78 1.64
N MET A 31 0.07 7.49 2.73
CA MET A 31 -1.32 7.92 2.95
C MET A 31 -1.45 9.40 3.29
N ARG A 32 -0.38 10.01 3.81
CA ARG A 32 -0.38 11.39 4.32
C ARG A 32 0.90 12.09 3.92
N TRP A 33 0.93 12.58 2.69
CA TRP A 33 2.01 13.45 2.25
C TRP A 33 1.81 14.88 2.77
N PRO A 34 2.89 15.61 3.09
CA PRO A 34 2.80 17.01 3.49
C PRO A 34 2.11 17.86 2.46
N LEU A 35 1.25 18.76 2.93
CA LEU A 35 0.53 19.71 2.11
C LEU A 35 1.05 21.13 2.37
N LYS A 36 0.85 22.01 1.40
CA LYS A 36 1.12 23.44 1.50
C LYS A 36 -0.02 24.21 0.83
N PRO A 37 -0.18 25.52 1.14
CA PRO A 37 -1.17 26.33 0.46
C PRO A 37 -0.95 26.32 -1.06
N SER A 38 -2.06 26.24 -1.80
CA SER A 38 -2.00 26.31 -3.27
C SER A 38 -1.52 27.70 -3.72
N PRO A 39 -0.68 27.79 -4.78
CA PRO A 39 -0.26 29.07 -5.34
C PRO A 39 -1.39 29.97 -5.83
N ASP A 40 -2.54 29.38 -6.18
CA ASP A 40 -3.74 30.12 -6.61
C ASP A 40 -4.59 30.66 -5.45
N GLY A 41 -4.19 30.40 -4.21
CA GLY A 41 -4.89 30.84 -3.00
C GLY A 41 -6.11 29.99 -2.64
N ASN A 42 -6.41 28.91 -3.37
CA ASN A 42 -7.56 28.05 -3.14
C ASN A 42 -7.10 26.66 -2.67
N GLY A 43 -7.30 26.37 -1.38
CA GLY A 43 -7.02 25.07 -0.78
C GLY A 43 -5.52 24.76 -0.65
N GLU A 44 -5.23 23.49 -0.62
CA GLU A 44 -3.88 22.95 -0.40
C GLU A 44 -3.46 22.02 -1.53
N VAL A 45 -2.16 21.98 -1.77
CA VAL A 45 -1.52 21.03 -2.70
C VAL A 45 -0.42 20.27 -1.98
N ILE A 46 0.02 19.15 -2.55
CA ILE A 46 1.15 18.41 -1.99
C ILE A 46 2.41 19.29 -2.03
N ASP A 47 3.12 19.33 -0.92
CA ASP A 47 4.47 19.90 -0.85
C ASP A 47 5.47 18.89 -1.38
N GLN A 48 5.72 18.90 -2.69
CA GLN A 48 6.56 17.92 -3.35
C GLN A 48 8.00 17.95 -2.83
N ASP A 49 8.55 19.12 -2.52
CA ASP A 49 9.91 19.19 -1.97
C ASP A 49 10.00 18.51 -0.60
N ALA A 50 8.97 18.70 0.23
CA ALA A 50 8.89 18.01 1.51
C ALA A 50 8.75 16.49 1.34
N VAL A 51 7.92 16.04 0.39
CA VAL A 51 7.80 14.62 0.04
C VAL A 51 9.14 14.04 -0.40
N ASN A 52 9.85 14.74 -1.28
CA ASN A 52 11.18 14.33 -1.75
C ASN A 52 12.16 14.16 -0.59
N GLY A 53 12.17 15.12 0.34
CA GLY A 53 13.03 15.07 1.52
C GLY A 53 12.70 13.89 2.44
N LEU A 54 11.42 13.60 2.65
CA LEU A 54 10.96 12.46 3.46
C LEU A 54 11.38 11.12 2.84
N VAL A 55 11.24 10.98 1.54
CA VAL A 55 11.64 9.77 0.81
C VAL A 55 13.15 9.59 0.88
N ASP A 56 13.92 10.64 0.64
CA ASP A 56 15.39 10.60 0.72
C ASP A 56 15.85 10.18 2.12
N TYR A 57 15.24 10.76 3.14
CA TYR A 57 15.55 10.42 4.53
C TYR A 57 15.22 8.95 4.83
N ALA A 58 14.03 8.48 4.42
CA ALA A 58 13.62 7.10 4.64
C ALA A 58 14.59 6.11 3.98
N ILE A 59 14.95 6.35 2.72
CA ILE A 59 15.91 5.49 2.00
C ILE A 59 17.28 5.51 2.67
N ALA A 60 17.77 6.68 3.07
CA ALA A 60 19.05 6.82 3.77
C ALA A 60 19.09 6.04 5.11
N HIS A 61 17.93 5.81 5.71
CA HIS A 61 17.80 5.07 6.97
C HIS A 61 17.35 3.60 6.77
N GLY A 62 17.46 3.09 5.56
CA GLY A 62 17.27 1.67 5.25
C GLY A 62 15.82 1.26 4.92
N VAL A 63 14.88 2.20 4.85
CA VAL A 63 13.53 1.92 4.36
C VAL A 63 13.57 1.74 2.85
N ASN A 64 13.10 0.60 2.36
CA ASN A 64 13.08 0.30 0.93
C ASN A 64 11.71 -0.12 0.40
N TYR A 65 10.64 0.03 1.21
CA TYR A 65 9.28 -0.35 0.84
C TYR A 65 8.36 0.86 0.99
N PHE A 66 7.68 1.22 -0.11
CA PHE A 66 6.79 2.38 -0.16
C PHE A 66 5.40 1.93 -0.60
N ASP A 67 4.41 2.19 0.25
CA ASP A 67 3.03 1.76 0.07
C ASP A 67 2.15 2.95 -0.30
N THR A 68 1.54 2.91 -1.47
CA THR A 68 0.66 3.94 -1.98
C THR A 68 -0.65 3.35 -2.53
N SER A 69 -1.50 4.19 -3.08
CA SER A 69 -2.78 3.82 -3.66
C SER A 69 -3.35 4.97 -4.47
N PRO A 70 -4.15 4.70 -5.51
CA PRO A 70 -4.94 5.72 -6.19
C PRO A 70 -5.92 6.48 -5.28
N ALA A 71 -6.28 5.87 -4.13
CA ALA A 71 -7.21 6.47 -3.16
C ALA A 71 -6.54 7.40 -2.13
N TYR A 72 -5.21 7.38 -2.02
CA TYR A 72 -4.51 8.14 -0.99
C TYR A 72 -4.30 9.59 -1.39
N VAL A 73 -4.41 10.50 -0.41
CA VAL A 73 -4.23 11.95 -0.59
C VAL A 73 -5.09 12.46 -1.75
N GLN A 74 -6.38 12.13 -1.73
CA GLN A 74 -7.35 12.57 -2.76
C GLN A 74 -6.94 12.21 -4.20
N GLY A 75 -6.20 11.12 -4.38
CA GLY A 75 -5.73 10.65 -5.68
C GLY A 75 -4.37 11.16 -6.11
N PHE A 76 -3.66 11.94 -5.30
CA PHE A 76 -2.38 12.55 -5.65
C PHE A 76 -1.16 11.79 -5.12
N SER A 77 -1.36 10.77 -4.27
CA SER A 77 -0.23 10.08 -3.62
C SER A 77 0.69 9.35 -4.60
N GLU A 78 0.14 8.62 -5.56
CA GLU A 78 0.96 7.87 -6.52
C GLU A 78 1.89 8.80 -7.32
N LYS A 79 1.38 9.92 -7.77
CA LYS A 79 2.18 10.91 -8.52
C LYS A 79 3.30 11.49 -7.66
N ALA A 80 3.00 11.92 -6.45
CA ALA A 80 3.98 12.48 -5.54
C ALA A 80 5.05 11.45 -5.15
N THR A 81 4.63 10.21 -4.88
CA THR A 81 5.54 9.10 -4.60
C THR A 81 6.43 8.81 -5.80
N GLY A 82 5.87 8.76 -7.01
CA GLY A 82 6.60 8.53 -8.24
C GLY A 82 7.66 9.59 -8.53
N ILE A 83 7.31 10.86 -8.36
CA ILE A 83 8.26 11.97 -8.52
C ILE A 83 9.43 11.81 -7.54
N ALA A 84 9.14 11.54 -6.28
CA ALA A 84 10.17 11.41 -5.26
C ALA A 84 11.09 10.21 -5.51
N LEU A 85 10.51 9.04 -5.80
CA LEU A 85 11.27 7.80 -6.01
C LEU A 85 12.02 7.77 -7.33
N SER A 86 11.52 8.44 -8.37
CA SER A 86 12.20 8.48 -9.69
C SER A 86 13.59 9.11 -9.65
N ARG A 87 13.92 9.83 -8.59
CA ARG A 87 15.25 10.42 -8.34
C ARG A 87 16.25 9.40 -7.77
N HIS A 88 15.79 8.19 -7.46
CA HIS A 88 16.59 7.09 -6.94
C HIS A 88 16.66 5.94 -7.94
N PRO A 89 17.72 5.11 -7.92
CA PRO A 89 17.77 3.91 -8.75
C PRO A 89 16.60 2.97 -8.46
N ARG A 90 15.96 2.44 -9.49
CA ARG A 90 14.74 1.63 -9.37
C ARG A 90 14.93 0.37 -8.52
N ASP A 91 16.14 -0.19 -8.50
CA ASP A 91 16.49 -1.38 -7.74
C ASP A 91 16.72 -1.13 -6.23
N LYS A 92 16.65 0.12 -5.79
CA LYS A 92 16.84 0.49 -4.38
C LYS A 92 15.56 0.52 -3.56
N TYR A 93 14.40 0.36 -4.21
CA TYR A 93 13.13 0.43 -3.51
C TYR A 93 12.10 -0.50 -4.12
N PHE A 94 11.11 -0.83 -3.32
CA PHE A 94 9.92 -1.58 -3.71
C PHE A 94 8.70 -0.68 -3.61
N ILE A 95 7.82 -0.77 -4.60
CA ILE A 95 6.56 -0.05 -4.61
C ILE A 95 5.42 -1.03 -4.45
N ALA A 96 4.52 -0.73 -3.51
CA ALA A 96 3.23 -1.34 -3.39
C ALA A 96 2.16 -0.33 -3.78
N THR A 97 1.25 -0.71 -4.65
CA THR A 97 0.04 0.05 -4.92
C THR A 97 -1.16 -0.88 -5.06
N LYS A 98 -2.33 -0.32 -5.26
CA LYS A 98 -3.58 -1.06 -5.13
C LYS A 98 -4.54 -0.69 -6.24
N LEU A 99 -5.36 -1.64 -6.66
CA LEU A 99 -6.50 -1.34 -7.52
C LEU A 99 -7.68 -0.92 -6.64
N SER A 100 -7.85 0.39 -6.49
CA SER A 100 -8.75 1.01 -5.51
C SER A 100 -10.11 1.39 -6.13
N ASN A 101 -10.69 0.50 -6.89
CA ASN A 101 -11.99 0.68 -7.56
C ASN A 101 -13.17 0.49 -6.60
N PHE A 102 -13.25 1.33 -5.57
CA PHE A 102 -14.25 1.21 -4.52
C PHE A 102 -15.66 1.57 -4.97
N SER A 103 -15.81 2.67 -5.70
CA SER A 103 -17.14 3.12 -6.10
C SER A 103 -17.66 2.38 -7.34
N PRO A 104 -18.97 2.08 -7.42
CA PRO A 104 -19.54 1.28 -8.51
C PRO A 104 -19.27 1.83 -9.91
N ASP A 105 -19.10 3.12 -10.08
CA ASP A 105 -18.75 3.74 -11.35
C ASP A 105 -17.34 3.38 -11.84
N THR A 106 -16.49 2.86 -10.96
CA THR A 106 -15.13 2.38 -11.30
C THR A 106 -15.08 0.87 -11.54
N TRP A 107 -16.19 0.14 -11.40
CA TRP A 107 -16.19 -1.32 -11.47
C TRP A 107 -16.18 -1.88 -12.89
N SER A 108 -16.54 -1.11 -13.90
CA SER A 108 -16.41 -1.59 -15.28
C SER A 108 -14.96 -1.99 -15.56
N ARG A 109 -14.79 -2.98 -16.46
CA ARG A 109 -13.44 -3.37 -16.89
C ARG A 109 -12.65 -2.19 -17.43
N GLU A 110 -13.30 -1.36 -18.26
CA GLU A 110 -12.67 -0.19 -18.85
C GLU A 110 -12.19 0.82 -17.80
N ALA A 111 -13.04 1.16 -16.83
CA ALA A 111 -12.68 2.10 -15.76
C ALA A 111 -11.58 1.53 -14.85
N SER A 112 -11.67 0.25 -14.52
CA SER A 112 -10.64 -0.42 -13.70
C SER A 112 -9.30 -0.50 -14.43
N LEU A 113 -9.29 -0.78 -15.72
CA LEU A 113 -8.07 -0.78 -16.53
C LEU A 113 -7.43 0.61 -16.61
N ARG A 114 -8.25 1.66 -16.78
CA ARG A 114 -7.73 3.04 -16.74
C ARG A 114 -7.03 3.35 -15.42
N MET A 115 -7.65 2.98 -14.30
CA MET A 115 -7.06 3.15 -12.98
C MET A 115 -5.74 2.39 -12.84
N TYR A 116 -5.72 1.14 -13.28
CA TYR A 116 -4.54 0.30 -13.24
C TYR A 116 -3.39 0.89 -14.05
N HIS A 117 -3.63 1.26 -15.30
CA HIS A 117 -2.59 1.85 -16.15
C HIS A 117 -2.13 3.22 -15.66
N LYS A 118 -3.04 4.01 -15.09
CA LYS A 118 -2.70 5.31 -14.51
C LYS A 118 -1.68 5.17 -13.38
N SER A 119 -1.74 4.13 -12.57
CA SER A 119 -0.76 3.88 -11.52
C SER A 119 0.66 3.79 -12.07
N PHE A 120 0.88 3.11 -13.17
CA PHE A 120 2.20 3.02 -13.80
C PHE A 120 2.69 4.38 -14.30
N THR A 121 1.82 5.15 -14.93
CA THR A 121 2.15 6.50 -15.42
C THR A 121 2.49 7.44 -14.27
N GLU A 122 1.66 7.47 -13.23
CA GLU A 122 1.84 8.35 -12.08
C GLU A 122 3.10 7.97 -11.28
N LEU A 123 3.34 6.70 -11.08
CA LEU A 123 4.53 6.19 -10.38
C LEU A 123 5.80 6.23 -11.23
N GLN A 124 5.68 6.43 -12.55
CA GLN A 124 6.80 6.46 -13.50
C GLN A 124 7.60 5.15 -13.50
N VAL A 125 6.91 4.01 -13.53
CA VAL A 125 7.53 2.68 -13.47
C VAL A 125 7.01 1.77 -14.57
N ASP A 126 7.85 0.79 -14.94
CA ASP A 126 7.50 -0.26 -15.90
C ASP A 126 6.95 -1.51 -15.22
N TYR A 127 7.24 -1.67 -13.93
CA TYR A 127 6.73 -2.77 -13.12
C TYR A 127 6.44 -2.30 -11.69
N ILE A 128 5.49 -2.97 -11.06
CA ILE A 128 5.11 -2.76 -9.66
C ILE A 128 5.50 -3.99 -8.87
N ASP A 129 6.17 -3.79 -7.73
CA ASP A 129 6.69 -4.89 -6.91
C ASP A 129 5.58 -5.63 -6.17
N TYR A 130 4.60 -4.90 -5.65
CA TYR A 130 3.49 -5.44 -4.88
C TYR A 130 2.19 -4.78 -5.32
N MET A 131 1.33 -5.54 -6.00
CA MET A 131 -0.01 -5.08 -6.39
C MET A 131 -1.05 -5.74 -5.50
N LEU A 132 -1.95 -4.92 -4.95
CA LEU A 132 -3.00 -5.38 -4.07
C LEU A 132 -4.40 -5.10 -4.64
N LEU A 133 -5.30 -6.07 -4.43
CA LEU A 133 -6.72 -5.79 -4.39
C LEU A 133 -6.99 -5.01 -3.10
N HIS A 134 -7.68 -3.89 -3.17
CA HIS A 134 -7.77 -2.94 -2.06
C HIS A 134 -9.02 -3.12 -1.21
N GLY A 135 -8.85 -3.31 0.08
CA GLY A 135 -9.97 -3.33 1.03
C GLY A 135 -10.92 -4.51 0.82
N ILE A 136 -10.37 -5.69 0.62
CA ILE A 136 -11.15 -6.92 0.43
C ILE A 136 -11.97 -7.21 1.67
N GLY A 137 -13.26 -7.47 1.48
CA GLY A 137 -14.24 -7.68 2.54
C GLY A 137 -15.21 -6.52 2.71
N MET A 138 -14.82 -5.31 2.32
CA MET A 138 -15.72 -4.16 2.31
C MET A 138 -16.81 -4.35 1.25
N GLY A 139 -18.07 -4.24 1.65
CA GLY A 139 -19.21 -4.45 0.77
C GLY A 139 -19.55 -5.92 0.45
N GLY A 140 -18.88 -6.86 1.11
CA GLY A 140 -19.17 -8.29 1.00
C GLY A 140 -18.86 -8.91 -0.36
N MET A 141 -19.47 -10.07 -0.62
CA MET A 141 -19.27 -10.82 -1.87
C MET A 141 -19.75 -10.06 -3.11
N ASP A 142 -20.81 -9.27 -2.99
CA ASP A 142 -21.31 -8.51 -4.14
C ASP A 142 -20.29 -7.48 -4.63
N ALA A 143 -19.62 -6.80 -3.70
CA ALA A 143 -18.54 -5.88 -4.03
C ALA A 143 -17.34 -6.62 -4.63
N LEU A 144 -16.95 -7.76 -4.10
CA LEU A 144 -15.87 -8.57 -4.66
C LEU A 144 -16.17 -8.95 -6.12
N LYS A 145 -17.38 -9.43 -6.37
CA LYS A 145 -17.81 -9.80 -7.73
C LYS A 145 -17.78 -8.61 -8.69
N GLY A 146 -18.34 -7.48 -8.28
CA GLY A 146 -18.40 -6.29 -9.13
C GLY A 146 -17.02 -5.68 -9.38
N ARG A 147 -16.18 -5.66 -8.36
CA ARG A 147 -14.87 -5.01 -8.43
C ARG A 147 -13.82 -5.83 -9.17
N TYR A 148 -13.81 -7.16 -9.03
CA TYR A 148 -12.66 -7.97 -9.44
C TYR A 148 -12.99 -9.23 -10.21
N LEU A 149 -14.18 -9.81 -10.06
CA LEU A 149 -14.51 -11.10 -10.68
C LEU A 149 -15.28 -10.95 -11.98
N ASP A 150 -16.46 -10.31 -11.96
CA ASP A 150 -17.35 -10.21 -13.11
C ASP A 150 -16.75 -9.37 -14.24
N ASN A 151 -15.94 -8.39 -13.91
CA ASN A 151 -15.21 -7.55 -14.88
C ASN A 151 -13.90 -8.19 -15.40
N GLY A 152 -13.53 -9.38 -14.91
CA GLY A 152 -12.31 -10.07 -15.30
C GLY A 152 -11.02 -9.45 -14.80
N MET A 153 -11.08 -8.52 -13.84
CA MET A 153 -9.88 -7.81 -13.38
C MET A 153 -8.93 -8.70 -12.60
N LEU A 154 -9.41 -9.63 -11.78
CA LEU A 154 -8.51 -10.57 -11.09
C LEU A 154 -7.72 -11.42 -12.10
N ASP A 155 -8.38 -11.98 -13.10
CA ASP A 155 -7.71 -12.75 -14.15
C ASP A 155 -6.71 -11.89 -14.93
N PHE A 156 -7.05 -10.64 -15.19
CA PHE A 156 -6.15 -9.68 -15.82
C PHE A 156 -4.89 -9.44 -14.96
N LEU A 157 -5.03 -9.22 -13.66
CA LEU A 157 -3.89 -8.99 -12.77
C LEU A 157 -2.98 -10.23 -12.67
N ILE A 158 -3.54 -11.42 -12.70
CA ILE A 158 -2.76 -12.67 -12.74
C ILE A 158 -1.92 -12.73 -14.02
N LYS A 159 -2.48 -12.38 -15.17
CA LYS A 159 -1.74 -12.32 -16.44
C LYS A 159 -0.67 -11.24 -16.43
N GLU A 160 -0.91 -10.11 -15.78
CA GLU A 160 0.09 -9.06 -15.63
C GLU A 160 1.26 -9.51 -14.75
N ARG A 161 1.02 -10.33 -13.74
CA ARG A 161 2.08 -10.99 -12.97
C ARG A 161 2.89 -11.96 -13.84
N GLU A 162 2.25 -12.80 -14.62
CA GLU A 162 2.92 -13.71 -15.56
C GLU A 162 3.79 -12.96 -16.57
N ALA A 163 3.35 -11.77 -17.00
CA ALA A 163 4.09 -10.90 -17.92
C ALA A 163 5.23 -10.11 -17.26
N GLY A 164 5.35 -10.14 -15.93
CA GLY A 164 6.40 -9.44 -15.19
C GLY A 164 6.12 -7.97 -14.88
N ARG A 165 4.93 -7.44 -15.21
CA ARG A 165 4.55 -6.08 -14.85
C ARG A 165 4.10 -5.96 -13.40
N ILE A 166 3.69 -7.05 -12.79
CA ILE A 166 3.46 -7.21 -11.35
C ILE A 166 4.39 -8.31 -10.87
N ARG A 167 5.18 -8.05 -9.83
CA ARG A 167 6.09 -9.06 -9.28
C ARG A 167 5.41 -9.92 -8.21
N ASN A 168 4.57 -9.30 -7.37
CA ASN A 168 3.81 -9.98 -6.32
C ASN A 168 2.37 -9.51 -6.36
N LEU A 169 1.42 -10.44 -6.28
CA LEU A 169 -0.01 -10.16 -6.24
C LEU A 169 -0.59 -10.59 -4.90
N GLY A 170 -1.30 -9.67 -4.27
CA GLY A 170 -1.95 -9.91 -2.99
C GLY A 170 -3.20 -9.08 -2.82
N PHE A 171 -3.68 -8.99 -1.60
CA PHE A 171 -4.79 -8.12 -1.26
C PHE A 171 -4.65 -7.56 0.16
N SER A 172 -5.26 -6.41 0.38
CA SER A 172 -5.46 -5.88 1.73
C SER A 172 -6.85 -6.31 2.22
N TYR A 173 -6.90 -6.86 3.41
CA TYR A 173 -8.15 -7.33 3.99
C TYR A 173 -8.69 -6.34 5.02
N HIS A 174 -9.98 -6.08 4.87
CA HIS A 174 -10.75 -5.27 5.81
C HIS A 174 -12.24 -5.51 5.58
N GLY A 175 -12.92 -6.13 6.51
CA GLY A 175 -14.36 -6.31 6.43
C GLY A 175 -14.85 -7.74 6.63
N ASP A 176 -15.68 -8.24 5.70
CA ASP A 176 -16.38 -9.52 5.87
C ASP A 176 -15.47 -10.73 5.66
N ILE A 177 -15.48 -11.63 6.63
CA ILE A 177 -14.66 -12.84 6.63
C ILE A 177 -15.01 -13.79 5.48
N GLU A 178 -16.25 -13.78 5.01
CA GLU A 178 -16.66 -14.64 3.88
C GLU A 178 -15.85 -14.36 2.62
N VAL A 179 -15.55 -13.09 2.37
CA VAL A 179 -14.76 -12.68 1.21
C VAL A 179 -13.30 -13.12 1.37
N TYR A 180 -12.77 -12.98 2.56
CA TYR A 180 -11.45 -13.47 2.92
C TYR A 180 -11.32 -14.98 2.70
N ASP A 181 -12.24 -15.75 3.27
CA ASP A 181 -12.27 -17.20 3.13
C ASP A 181 -12.39 -17.63 1.67
N TYR A 182 -13.24 -16.95 0.89
CA TYR A 182 -13.41 -17.24 -0.53
C TYR A 182 -12.10 -17.06 -1.30
N LEU A 183 -11.42 -15.93 -1.13
CA LEU A 183 -10.16 -15.68 -1.86
C LEU A 183 -9.07 -16.64 -1.45
N LEU A 184 -8.99 -17.00 -0.18
CA LEU A 184 -8.01 -18.01 0.28
C LEU A 184 -8.35 -19.41 -0.23
N SER A 185 -9.64 -19.75 -0.38
CA SER A 185 -10.06 -21.04 -0.95
C SER A 185 -9.60 -21.21 -2.40
N ARG A 186 -9.36 -20.13 -3.11
CA ARG A 186 -8.87 -20.12 -4.48
C ARG A 186 -7.34 -20.01 -4.58
N HIS A 187 -6.63 -20.15 -3.49
CA HIS A 187 -5.17 -19.96 -3.47
C HIS A 187 -4.42 -20.91 -4.42
N ASP A 188 -4.88 -22.14 -4.56
CA ASP A 188 -4.23 -23.10 -5.47
C ASP A 188 -4.23 -22.63 -6.93
N GLU A 189 -5.25 -21.89 -7.33
CA GLU A 189 -5.34 -21.30 -8.67
C GLU A 189 -4.61 -19.95 -8.75
N ILE A 190 -4.88 -19.07 -7.79
CA ILE A 190 -4.41 -17.68 -7.82
C ILE A 190 -2.96 -17.57 -7.39
N LYS A 191 -2.55 -18.35 -6.40
CA LYS A 191 -1.22 -18.32 -5.79
C LYS A 191 -0.88 -16.94 -5.24
N TRP A 192 -1.64 -16.53 -4.21
CA TRP A 192 -1.39 -15.28 -3.52
C TRP A 192 0.05 -15.23 -3.01
N ASP A 193 0.76 -14.17 -3.35
CA ASP A 193 2.14 -13.96 -2.90
C ASP A 193 2.19 -13.40 -1.48
N PHE A 194 1.15 -12.68 -1.07
CA PHE A 194 1.04 -12.06 0.24
C PHE A 194 -0.37 -11.60 0.52
N VAL A 195 -0.67 -11.35 1.80
CA VAL A 195 -1.89 -10.68 2.24
C VAL A 195 -1.53 -9.65 3.30
N GLN A 196 -2.08 -8.45 3.16
CA GLN A 196 -1.94 -7.37 4.13
C GLN A 196 -3.21 -7.31 5.00
N ILE A 197 -3.06 -7.51 6.30
CA ILE A 197 -4.16 -7.42 7.25
C ILE A 197 -4.08 -6.07 7.97
N GLN A 198 -5.15 -5.28 7.84
CA GLN A 198 -5.21 -3.93 8.40
C GLN A 198 -6.02 -3.93 9.70
N LEU A 199 -5.43 -4.43 10.78
CA LEU A 199 -6.09 -4.50 12.08
C LEU A 199 -6.33 -3.13 12.74
N ASN A 200 -5.59 -2.10 12.33
CA ASN A 200 -5.63 -0.76 12.92
C ASN A 200 -6.43 0.26 12.12
N TYR A 201 -7.09 -0.19 11.05
CA TYR A 201 -7.85 0.68 10.17
C TYR A 201 -9.34 0.48 10.35
N VAL A 202 -10.02 1.62 10.49
CA VAL A 202 -11.44 1.81 10.29
C VAL A 202 -12.32 0.93 11.18
N ASP A 203 -13.56 1.06 11.07
CA ASP A 203 -14.70 0.55 11.81
C ASP A 203 -14.67 -0.97 12.08
N TRP A 204 -13.56 -1.44 12.69
CA TRP A 204 -13.44 -2.80 13.20
C TRP A 204 -14.54 -3.13 14.21
N LYS A 205 -15.11 -2.11 14.87
CA LYS A 205 -16.25 -2.29 15.71
C LYS A 205 -17.46 -2.80 14.94
N HIS A 206 -17.76 -2.20 13.79
CA HIS A 206 -18.84 -2.65 12.90
C HIS A 206 -18.56 -4.05 12.35
N ALA A 207 -17.35 -4.32 11.91
CA ALA A 207 -16.94 -5.64 11.41
C ALA A 207 -17.10 -6.71 12.52
N LYS A 208 -16.75 -6.38 13.76
CA LYS A 208 -16.90 -7.26 14.91
C LYS A 208 -18.37 -7.52 15.26
N GLU A 209 -19.23 -6.52 15.13
CA GLU A 209 -20.68 -6.67 15.36
C GLU A 209 -21.32 -7.65 14.37
N THR A 210 -20.83 -7.66 13.12
CA THR A 210 -21.34 -8.55 12.07
C THR A 210 -20.84 -9.99 12.23
N ASN A 211 -19.54 -10.17 12.50
CA ASN A 211 -18.92 -11.47 12.71
C ASN A 211 -17.63 -11.31 13.52
N THR A 212 -17.55 -11.99 14.66
CA THR A 212 -16.39 -11.91 15.56
C THR A 212 -15.08 -12.36 14.88
N ARG A 213 -15.14 -13.27 13.90
CA ARG A 213 -13.95 -13.71 13.15
C ARG A 213 -13.38 -12.65 12.22
N ASN A 214 -14.13 -11.61 11.87
CA ASN A 214 -13.65 -10.52 11.01
C ASN A 214 -12.42 -9.80 11.60
N THR A 215 -12.32 -9.77 12.93
CA THR A 215 -11.23 -9.11 13.66
C THR A 215 -10.38 -10.09 14.47
N ASP A 216 -10.62 -11.38 14.32
CA ASP A 216 -9.85 -12.42 15.00
C ASP A 216 -8.49 -12.61 14.31
N ALA A 217 -7.47 -11.98 14.89
CA ALA A 217 -6.11 -12.03 14.35
C ALA A 217 -5.59 -13.47 14.29
N GLU A 218 -5.87 -14.30 15.28
CA GLU A 218 -5.44 -15.70 15.30
C GLU A 218 -6.03 -16.48 14.13
N TYR A 219 -7.33 -16.31 13.86
CA TYR A 219 -7.99 -16.93 12.71
C TYR A 219 -7.38 -16.45 11.40
N LEU A 220 -7.27 -15.13 11.21
CA LEU A 220 -6.79 -14.54 9.96
C LEU A 220 -5.38 -14.98 9.64
N TYR A 221 -4.46 -14.89 10.58
CA TYR A 221 -3.07 -15.32 10.40
C TYR A 221 -2.94 -16.84 10.30
N GLY A 222 -3.75 -17.58 11.04
CA GLY A 222 -3.77 -19.03 10.99
C GLY A 222 -4.15 -19.57 9.61
N GLU A 223 -5.13 -18.95 8.97
CA GLU A 223 -5.55 -19.32 7.61
C GLU A 223 -4.47 -19.03 6.56
N LEU A 224 -3.71 -17.96 6.73
CA LEU A 224 -2.56 -17.68 5.88
C LEU A 224 -1.43 -18.69 6.10
N ALA A 225 -1.12 -18.99 7.35
CA ALA A 225 -0.06 -19.93 7.71
C ALA A 225 -0.32 -21.33 7.15
N LYS A 226 -1.57 -21.81 7.21
CA LYS A 226 -1.95 -23.11 6.62
C LYS A 226 -1.61 -23.23 5.14
N ARG A 227 -1.62 -22.12 4.42
CA ARG A 227 -1.37 -22.07 2.98
C ARG A 227 0.02 -21.60 2.61
N GLY A 228 0.84 -21.28 3.61
CA GLY A 228 2.17 -20.71 3.39
C GLY A 228 2.15 -19.32 2.77
N ILE A 229 1.08 -18.54 2.98
CA ILE A 229 0.96 -17.20 2.45
C ILE A 229 1.58 -16.21 3.45
N PRO A 230 2.59 -15.42 3.03
CA PRO A 230 3.16 -14.37 3.87
C PRO A 230 2.14 -13.28 4.22
N SER A 231 2.13 -12.83 5.46
CA SER A 231 1.39 -11.64 5.86
C SER A 231 2.30 -10.43 5.91
N ILE A 232 1.80 -9.31 5.40
CA ILE A 232 2.47 -8.02 5.53
C ILE A 232 1.72 -7.19 6.57
N ILE A 233 2.44 -6.75 7.59
CA ILE A 233 1.90 -5.84 8.59
C ILE A 233 2.49 -4.47 8.31
N MET A 234 1.64 -3.50 7.95
CA MET A 234 2.04 -2.11 7.83
C MET A 234 1.75 -1.40 9.14
N GLU A 235 2.78 -0.82 9.76
CA GLU A 235 2.57 0.08 10.89
C GLU A 235 1.88 1.36 10.39
N PRO A 236 0.76 1.78 11.02
CA PRO A 236 0.16 3.06 10.68
C PRO A 236 1.14 4.19 11.00
N LEU A 237 1.22 5.18 10.11
CA LEU A 237 2.07 6.38 10.25
C LEU A 237 1.89 7.12 11.58
N LEU A 238 0.77 6.92 12.27
CA LEU A 238 0.39 7.67 13.48
C LEU A 238 0.90 7.04 14.79
N GLY A 239 1.43 5.83 14.78
CA GLY A 239 1.72 5.09 16.01
C GLY A 239 3.15 4.64 16.18
N GLY A 240 4.04 4.82 15.19
CA GLY A 240 5.34 4.19 15.21
C GLY A 240 6.52 5.16 15.03
N ARG A 241 7.71 4.57 14.93
CA ARG A 241 8.97 5.28 14.70
C ARG A 241 8.94 6.14 13.43
N LEU A 242 8.18 5.73 12.39
CA LEU A 242 8.05 6.47 11.14
C LEU A 242 7.25 7.77 11.31
N SER A 243 6.23 7.82 12.17
CA SER A 243 5.50 9.07 12.41
C SER A 243 6.36 10.11 13.12
N LYS A 244 7.19 9.70 14.07
CA LYS A 244 8.18 10.60 14.71
C LYS A 244 9.23 11.09 13.72
N LEU A 245 9.69 10.22 12.83
CA LEU A 245 10.61 10.59 11.76
C LEU A 245 9.98 11.61 10.82
N ASN A 246 8.72 11.40 10.42
CA ASN A 246 7.99 12.32 9.57
C ASN A 246 7.81 13.69 10.23
N ASP A 247 7.36 13.72 11.49
CA ASP A 247 7.13 14.97 12.22
C ASP A 247 8.43 15.75 12.38
N ASN A 248 9.51 15.08 12.75
CA ASN A 248 10.81 15.72 12.89
C ASN A 248 11.35 16.26 11.57
N LEU A 249 11.19 15.51 10.48
CA LEU A 249 11.69 15.94 9.18
C LEU A 249 10.84 17.09 8.61
N VAL A 250 9.53 17.04 8.76
CA VAL A 250 8.65 18.15 8.35
C VAL A 250 9.00 19.40 9.14
N ALA A 251 9.25 19.29 10.45
CA ALA A 251 9.66 20.41 11.27
C ALA A 251 11.01 20.99 10.79
N ARG A 252 12.00 20.15 10.48
CA ARG A 252 13.30 20.58 9.97
C ARG A 252 13.20 21.24 8.60
N LEU A 253 12.37 20.76 7.72
CA LEU A 253 12.15 21.35 6.39
C LEU A 253 11.48 22.71 6.47
N LYS A 254 10.53 22.89 7.40
CA LYS A 254 9.90 24.18 7.66
C LYS A 254 10.88 25.21 8.22
N GLN A 255 11.86 24.79 9.05
CA GLN A 255 12.89 25.66 9.60
C GLN A 255 13.92 26.12 8.56
N ARG A 256 14.15 25.33 7.50
CA ARG A 256 15.11 25.66 6.44
C ARG A 256 14.59 26.58 5.35
N ARG A 257 13.32 26.89 5.36
CA ARG A 257 12.67 27.83 4.45
C ARG A 257 12.27 29.06 5.25
N PRO A 258 13.12 30.11 5.27
CA PRO A 258 12.61 31.41 5.71
C PRO A 258 11.52 31.85 4.74
N GLU A 259 10.45 32.44 5.29
CA GLU A 259 9.31 32.96 4.54
C GLU A 259 9.76 33.93 3.44
#